data_e5ab85b29671e5f3a2cd23f3875039ad
#
_entry.id   e5ab85b29671e5f3a2cd23f3875039ad
#
_cell.length_a   1.000
_cell.length_b   1.000
_cell.length_c   1.000
_cell.angle_alpha   90.00
_cell.angle_beta   90.00
_cell.angle_gamma   90.00
#
_symmetry.space_group_name_H-M   'P 1'
#
loop_
_entity.id
_entity.type
_entity.pdbx_description
1 polymer ?
#
loop_
_entity_poly.entity_id
_entity_poly.type
_entity_poly.pdbx_seq_one_letter_code
_entity_poly.pdbx_strand_id
1 'polypeptide(L)'
;MIKEINVAGIKLNSYTALENLTQIGNHLDNHIFTTVEEVDMRTLLLAKEDEVVKKVIEELDVTVIAENGIWDAAGVNTSLRRREVERREFFFQLMHILERNKYSVFVLGD
;
A
#
# COMPACT_ATOMS: atom_id res chain seq x y z
N MET A 1 -10.72 7.49 12.24
CA MET A 1 -10.20 6.69 11.11
C MET A 1 -8.92 5.96 11.51
N ILE A 2 -8.81 4.70 11.17
CA ILE A 2 -7.60 3.92 11.44
C ILE A 2 -6.57 4.26 10.37
N LYS A 3 -5.41 4.78 10.77
CA LYS A 3 -4.34 5.19 9.86
C LYS A 3 -3.17 4.20 9.83
N GLU A 4 -3.07 3.37 10.85
CA GLU A 4 -2.02 2.38 10.97
C GLU A 4 -2.59 1.10 11.54
N ILE A 5 -2.15 -0.03 11.01
CA ILE A 5 -2.49 -1.35 11.53
C ILE A 5 -1.21 -2.12 11.82
N ASN A 6 -1.33 -3.10 12.70
CA ASN A 6 -0.22 -3.98 13.03
C ASN A 6 -0.63 -5.42 12.72
N VAL A 7 0.10 -6.08 11.85
CA VAL A 7 -0.14 -7.47 11.48
C VAL A 7 1.14 -8.26 11.70
N ALA A 8 1.09 -9.25 12.58
CA ALA A 8 2.24 -10.09 12.92
C ALA A 8 3.46 -9.28 13.35
N GLY A 9 3.24 -8.16 14.05
CA GLY A 9 4.32 -7.28 14.49
C GLY A 9 4.80 -6.28 13.45
N ILE A 10 4.22 -6.28 12.25
CA ILE A 10 4.60 -5.39 11.15
C ILE A 10 3.62 -4.23 11.10
N LYS A 11 4.14 -2.99 11.09
CA LYS A 11 3.31 -1.79 10.98
C LYS A 11 3.04 -1.46 9.52
N LEU A 12 1.78 -1.28 9.19
CA LEU A 12 1.34 -0.96 7.84
C LEU A 12 0.43 0.26 7.88
N ASN A 13 0.47 1.08 6.84
CA ASN A 13 -0.47 2.16 6.66
C ASN A 13 -1.83 1.59 6.26
N SER A 14 -2.90 2.15 6.80
CA SER A 14 -4.26 1.69 6.52
C SER A 14 -5.12 2.77 5.86
N TYR A 15 -4.53 3.54 4.99
CA TYR A 15 -5.24 4.56 4.24
C TYR A 15 -6.16 3.94 3.19
N THR A 16 -7.21 4.66 2.83
CA THR A 16 -8.05 4.27 1.70
C THR A 16 -7.28 4.46 0.38
N ALA A 17 -7.79 3.87 -0.69
CA ALA A 17 -7.20 4.07 -2.01
C ALA A 17 -7.12 5.56 -2.35
N LEU A 18 -8.18 6.32 -2.09
CA LEU A 18 -8.21 7.75 -2.34
C LEU A 18 -7.16 8.51 -1.53
N GLU A 19 -7.02 8.19 -0.24
CA GLU A 19 -6.03 8.83 0.61
C GLU A 19 -4.60 8.56 0.12
N ASN A 20 -4.32 7.31 -0.25
CA ASN A 20 -3.01 6.95 -0.80
C ASN A 20 -2.72 7.69 -2.11
N LEU A 21 -3.71 7.76 -3.00
CA LEU A 21 -3.55 8.45 -4.27
C LEU A 21 -3.34 9.94 -4.09
N THR A 22 -4.03 10.54 -3.13
CA THR A 22 -3.85 11.97 -2.81
C THR A 22 -2.43 12.23 -2.33
N GLN A 23 -1.91 11.39 -1.46
CA GLN A 23 -0.54 11.51 -0.96
C GLN A 23 0.49 11.37 -2.08
N ILE A 24 0.29 10.37 -2.95
CA ILE A 24 1.18 10.15 -4.10
C ILE A 24 1.14 11.36 -5.04
N GLY A 25 -0.04 11.86 -5.34
CA GLY A 25 -0.20 13.04 -6.18
C GLY A 25 0.53 14.26 -5.63
N ASN A 26 0.41 14.50 -4.33
CA ASN A 26 1.10 15.61 -3.68
C ASN A 26 2.62 15.45 -3.77
N HIS A 27 3.14 14.24 -3.57
CA HIS A 27 4.57 13.97 -3.71
C HIS A 27 5.04 14.23 -5.13
N LEU A 28 4.32 13.75 -6.14
CA LEU A 28 4.68 13.92 -7.54
C LEU A 28 4.65 15.39 -7.95
N ASP A 29 3.65 16.14 -7.50
CA ASP A 29 3.55 17.57 -7.79
C ASP A 29 4.71 18.37 -7.19
N ASN A 30 5.30 17.89 -6.12
CA ASN A 30 6.44 18.50 -5.46
C ASN A 30 7.77 17.87 -5.86
N HIS A 31 7.77 17.01 -6.89
CA HIS A 31 8.95 16.32 -7.39
C HIS A 31 9.65 15.47 -6.33
N ILE A 32 8.87 14.87 -5.44
CA ILE A 32 9.38 13.99 -4.39
C ILE A 32 9.32 12.54 -4.87
N PHE A 33 10.46 11.84 -4.81
CA PHE A 33 10.52 10.42 -5.10
C PHE A 33 9.67 9.66 -4.08
N THR A 34 8.78 8.78 -4.55
CA THR A 34 7.84 8.08 -3.69
C THR A 34 7.93 6.57 -3.90
N THR A 35 8.04 5.84 -2.80
CA THR A 35 8.06 4.37 -2.83
C THR A 35 6.69 3.82 -2.45
N VAL A 36 6.20 2.87 -3.26
CA VAL A 36 4.87 2.26 -3.10
C VAL A 36 4.98 0.75 -3.22
N GLU A 37 4.34 0.03 -2.33
CA GLU A 37 4.28 -1.43 -2.37
C GLU A 37 2.87 -1.92 -2.08
N GLU A 38 2.38 -2.84 -2.91
CA GLU A 38 1.17 -3.60 -2.60
C GLU A 38 1.59 -4.81 -1.77
N VAL A 39 1.12 -4.86 -0.52
CA VAL A 39 1.56 -5.87 0.45
C VAL A 39 0.56 -7.02 0.50
N ASP A 40 1.05 -8.24 0.30
CA ASP A 40 0.26 -9.46 0.46
C ASP A 40 0.71 -10.26 1.70
N MET A 41 -0.01 -11.34 2.00
CA MET A 41 0.32 -12.17 3.17
C MET A 41 1.70 -12.79 3.06
N ARG A 42 2.11 -13.18 1.85
CA ARG A 42 3.43 -13.78 1.62
C ARG A 42 4.54 -12.81 2.01
N THR A 43 4.41 -11.56 1.61
CA THR A 43 5.36 -10.51 1.96
C THR A 43 5.44 -10.30 3.46
N LEU A 44 4.29 -10.29 4.14
CA LEU A 44 4.24 -10.14 5.58
C LEU A 44 4.88 -11.32 6.32
N LEU A 45 4.65 -12.54 5.85
CA LEU A 45 5.27 -13.72 6.45
C LEU A 45 6.80 -13.67 6.30
N LEU A 46 7.27 -13.22 5.14
CA LEU A 46 8.70 -13.04 4.91
C LEU A 46 9.27 -11.97 5.85
N ALA A 47 8.58 -10.85 6.01
CA ALA A 47 8.99 -9.77 6.88
C ALA A 47 9.03 -10.20 8.36
N LYS A 48 8.14 -11.10 8.75
CA LYS A 48 8.12 -11.64 10.10
C LYS A 48 9.41 -12.40 10.45
N GLU A 49 9.98 -13.06 9.46
CA GLU A 49 11.19 -13.88 9.65
C GLU A 49 12.48 -13.14 9.33
N ASP A 50 12.41 -12.03 8.59
CA ASP A 50 13.57 -11.28 8.14
C ASP A 50 13.46 -9.81 8.54
N GLU A 51 14.30 -9.39 9.47
CA GLU A 51 14.33 -8.02 10.00
C GLU A 51 14.62 -6.98 8.91
N VAL A 52 15.40 -7.32 7.91
CA VAL A 52 15.72 -6.41 6.82
C VAL A 52 14.46 -6.14 5.99
N VAL A 53 13.72 -7.18 5.65
CA VAL A 53 12.47 -7.06 4.89
C VAL A 53 11.44 -6.25 5.70
N LYS A 54 11.32 -6.54 6.99
CA LYS A 54 10.42 -5.81 7.88
C LYS A 54 10.73 -4.32 7.87
N LYS A 55 12.00 -3.97 8.01
CA LYS A 55 12.44 -2.58 8.05
C LYS A 55 12.14 -1.87 6.73
N VAL A 56 12.39 -2.54 5.60
CA VAL A 56 12.10 -1.98 4.28
C VAL A 56 10.60 -1.67 4.15
N ILE A 57 9.75 -2.60 4.55
CA ILE A 57 8.30 -2.41 4.47
C ILE A 57 7.84 -1.26 5.36
N GLU A 58 8.35 -1.18 6.58
CA GLU A 58 7.95 -0.14 7.53
C GLU A 58 8.44 1.26 7.13
N GLU A 59 9.46 1.34 6.27
CA GLU A 59 10.01 2.60 5.78
C GLU A 59 9.46 3.05 4.42
N LEU A 60 8.60 2.25 3.79
CA LEU A 60 7.97 2.62 2.53
C LEU A 60 7.03 3.82 2.74
N ASP A 61 7.01 4.72 1.75
CA ASP A 61 6.13 5.89 1.81
C ASP A 61 4.65 5.50 1.78
N VAL A 62 4.31 4.53 0.94
CA VAL A 62 2.94 4.05 0.78
C VAL A 62 2.92 2.53 0.76
N THR A 63 2.15 1.94 1.67
CA THR A 63 1.86 0.52 1.64
C THR A 63 0.36 0.33 1.40
N VAL A 64 0.02 -0.51 0.46
CA VAL A 64 -1.35 -0.79 0.07
C VAL A 64 -1.66 -2.25 0.36
N ILE A 65 -2.76 -2.50 1.04
CA ILE A 65 -3.16 -3.87 1.38
C ILE A 65 -3.71 -4.55 0.13
N ALA A 66 -3.09 -5.65 -0.26
CA ALA A 66 -3.42 -6.38 -1.48
C ALA A 66 -4.35 -7.57 -1.27
N GLU A 67 -4.56 -7.98 -0.02
CA GLU A 67 -5.39 -9.15 0.30
C GLU A 67 -6.30 -8.89 1.50
N ASN A 68 -7.54 -9.34 1.41
CA ASN A 68 -8.51 -9.17 2.50
C ASN A 68 -8.12 -9.94 3.77
N GLY A 69 -7.34 -11.02 3.65
CA GLY A 69 -6.83 -11.74 4.81
C GLY A 69 -6.01 -10.86 5.75
N ILE A 70 -5.36 -9.83 5.23
CA ILE A 70 -4.60 -8.88 6.04
C ILE A 70 -5.55 -8.05 6.91
N TRP A 71 -6.66 -7.58 6.34
CA TRP A 71 -7.68 -6.86 7.11
C TRP A 71 -8.25 -7.73 8.22
N ASP A 72 -8.51 -9.00 7.91
CA ASP A 72 -9.02 -9.95 8.90
C ASP A 72 -8.01 -10.13 10.04
N ALA A 73 -6.75 -10.31 9.72
CA ALA A 73 -5.69 -10.47 10.72
C ALA A 73 -5.50 -9.22 11.59
N ALA A 74 -5.77 -8.05 11.03
CA ALA A 74 -5.68 -6.78 11.76
C ALA A 74 -6.93 -6.46 12.56
N GLY A 75 -7.99 -7.26 12.42
CA GLY A 75 -9.26 -7.00 13.10
C GLY A 75 -10.05 -5.86 12.48
N VAL A 76 -9.74 -5.47 11.25
CA VAL A 76 -10.46 -4.42 10.52
C VAL A 76 -11.46 -5.07 9.58
N ASN A 77 -12.73 -4.84 9.84
CA ASN A 77 -13.79 -5.48 9.07
C ASN A 77 -14.75 -4.44 8.51
N THR A 78 -14.33 -3.73 7.47
CA THR A 78 -15.19 -2.78 6.78
C THR A 78 -15.38 -3.22 5.33
N SER A 79 -16.62 -3.10 4.85
CA SER A 79 -16.95 -3.49 3.47
C SER A 79 -16.23 -2.60 2.45
N LEU A 80 -15.99 -1.33 2.79
CA LEU A 80 -15.26 -0.40 1.92
C LEU A 80 -13.84 -0.91 1.65
N ARG A 81 -13.11 -1.29 2.70
CA ARG A 81 -11.73 -1.76 2.57
C ARG A 81 -11.66 -3.05 1.75
N ARG A 82 -12.58 -3.97 2.00
CA ARG A 82 -12.62 -5.23 1.27
C ARG A 82 -12.91 -5.02 -0.21
N ARG A 83 -13.81 -4.11 -0.54
CA ARG A 83 -14.12 -3.78 -1.95
C ARG A 83 -12.95 -3.15 -2.67
N GLU A 84 -12.19 -2.29 -2.00
CA GLU A 84 -10.99 -1.70 -2.59
C GLU A 84 -10.01 -2.79 -3.04
N VAL A 85 -9.79 -3.80 -2.20
CA VAL A 85 -8.92 -4.93 -2.54
C VAL A 85 -9.49 -5.75 -3.71
N GLU A 86 -10.75 -6.12 -3.61
CA GLU A 86 -11.40 -6.97 -4.62
C GLU A 86 -11.44 -6.32 -6.00
N ARG A 87 -11.60 -5.02 -6.06
CA ARG A 87 -11.67 -4.26 -7.31
C ARG A 87 -10.32 -3.75 -7.78
N ARG A 88 -9.29 -3.93 -7.00
CA ARG A 88 -7.95 -3.39 -7.25
C ARG A 88 -8.01 -1.89 -7.53
N GLU A 89 -8.83 -1.18 -6.80
CA GLU A 89 -9.07 0.25 -7.03
C GLU A 89 -7.81 1.10 -7.04
N PHE A 90 -6.94 0.87 -6.08
CA PHE A 90 -5.69 1.64 -6.00
C PHE A 90 -4.86 1.48 -7.27
N PHE A 91 -4.66 0.23 -7.71
CA PHE A 91 -3.82 -0.06 -8.87
C PHE A 91 -4.36 0.60 -10.13
N PHE A 92 -5.64 0.41 -10.43
CA PHE A 92 -6.22 0.96 -11.65
C PHE A 92 -6.27 2.48 -11.64
N GLN A 93 -6.60 3.09 -10.50
CA GLN A 93 -6.63 4.54 -10.40
C GLN A 93 -5.22 5.13 -10.48
N LEU A 94 -4.23 4.47 -9.87
CA LEU A 94 -2.83 4.90 -9.98
C LEU A 94 -2.36 4.88 -11.42
N MET A 95 -2.61 3.79 -12.14
CA MET A 95 -2.23 3.68 -13.55
C MET A 95 -2.86 4.79 -14.39
N HIS A 96 -4.13 5.10 -14.12
CA HIS A 96 -4.85 6.16 -14.81
C HIS A 96 -4.20 7.54 -14.56
N ILE A 97 -3.86 7.83 -13.31
CA ILE A 97 -3.20 9.09 -12.95
C ILE A 97 -1.84 9.21 -13.60
N LEU A 98 -1.05 8.16 -13.60
CA LEU A 98 0.29 8.15 -14.18
C LEU A 98 0.23 8.36 -15.69
N GLU A 99 -0.69 7.69 -16.35
CA GLU A 99 -0.91 7.84 -17.80
C GLU A 99 -1.35 9.25 -18.15
N ARG A 100 -2.34 9.76 -17.42
CA ARG A 100 -2.93 11.08 -17.67
C ARG A 100 -1.94 12.23 -17.49
N ASN A 101 -1.07 12.12 -16.50
CA ASN A 101 -0.11 13.19 -16.16
C ASN A 101 1.30 12.91 -16.69
N LYS A 102 1.50 11.78 -17.35
CA LYS A 102 2.79 11.38 -17.95
C LYS A 102 3.95 11.34 -16.95
N TYR A 103 3.68 10.90 -15.75
CA TYR A 103 4.73 10.72 -14.75
C TYR A 103 5.58 9.49 -15.04
N SER A 104 6.85 9.56 -14.66
CA SER A 104 7.76 8.43 -14.77
C SER A 104 7.53 7.42 -13.66
N VAL A 105 7.51 6.14 -14.05
CA VAL A 105 7.32 5.03 -13.11
C VAL A 105 8.47 4.05 -13.27
N PHE A 106 9.02 3.63 -12.15
CA PHE A 106 10.02 2.60 -12.12
C PHE A 106 9.48 1.41 -11.33
N VAL A 107 9.27 0.28 -12.02
CA VAL A 107 8.71 -0.92 -11.39
C VAL A 107 9.84 -1.90 -11.10
N LEU A 108 9.93 -2.29 -9.81
CA LEU A 108 10.87 -3.28 -9.33
C LEU A 108 10.13 -4.55 -8.98
N GLY A 109 10.77 -5.67 -9.19
CA GLY A 109 10.23 -6.95 -8.79
C GLY A 109 9.99 -7.89 -9.94
N ASP A 110 9.24 -8.92 -9.64
CA ASP A 110 9.00 -10.04 -10.55
C ASP A 110 7.94 -9.74 -11.58
#